data_40f4f269c612104ca4d93d4ca89bf1d8
#
_entry.id   40f4f269c612104ca4d93d4ca89bf1d8
#
_cell.length_a   1.000
_cell.length_b   1.000
_cell.length_c   1.000
_cell.angle_alpha   90.00
_cell.angle_beta   90.00
_cell.angle_gamma   90.00
#
_symmetry.space_group_name_H-M   'P 1'
#
loop_
_entity.id
_entity.type
_entity.pdbx_description
1 polymer ?
#
loop_
_entity_poly.entity_id
_entity_poly.type
_entity_poly.pdbx_seq_one_letter_code
_entity_poly.pdbx_strand_id
1 'polypeptide(L)'
;MKNIILCADGTGNQGGYTPDSNVFKLYNAIDLNSRDPEQICFYDNGVGTQSNKYVRGLSGALGFGYKRNVRDVYEYLARHYDPDDNVYLFGFSRGAAEIRAVNGFIDACGLIDGRGKGDKQLKDEVKKAMKVYARPPKREALLGDIKIHAAPPAIAFIGVWDTVSALGFPERTDIKGIGLRMLSWLLKLVGKLADALWPHKFYNYKLTPNVTKARHALSLDDERTSFWPLVWDEDTNESKPVDVQQVWFAGMHSNVGGGYRRSGLSNAAYLWMLENIRGLVFKKDTLRDAEDDANVNGRIYDSRLGFAIYYRYHPREISKLCKDANTEVKVHESVLRRLRFRTANYAPKLLPESFTVIDNEGITTASPPVHSEHWALFNKGIKRWIAFRKWLYGILLELTLGVLIISTYLWSTAKGPLDVKADTNDVADVLYYITPEFFEQLIYITVVRDPVWILGATIVFSLFIAVRMIALRKTTRYAERLRKLIIRSPLAHPDYPVSGSPDGATALNLDQAESPPTIDAPQEEKL
;
A
#
# COMPACT_ATOMS: atom_id res chain seq x y z
N MET A 1 -0.92 34.11 -10.40
CA MET A 1 -0.52 32.96 -9.56
C MET A 1 -1.71 32.03 -9.44
N LYS A 2 -1.56 30.79 -9.85
CA LYS A 2 -2.61 29.77 -9.77
C LYS A 2 -2.11 28.54 -9.02
N ASN A 3 -3.02 27.69 -8.62
CA ASN A 3 -2.71 26.39 -8.05
C ASN A 3 -2.80 25.31 -9.15
N ILE A 4 -1.76 24.52 -9.30
CA ILE A 4 -1.71 23.38 -10.21
C ILE A 4 -1.69 22.11 -9.38
N ILE A 5 -2.75 21.31 -9.48
CA ILE A 5 -2.96 20.13 -8.67
C ILE A 5 -2.79 18.88 -9.54
N LEU A 6 -1.89 18.00 -9.17
CA LEU A 6 -1.58 16.76 -9.88
C LEU A 6 -1.92 15.56 -9.01
N CYS A 7 -2.83 14.73 -9.49
CA CYS A 7 -3.37 13.57 -8.79
C CYS A 7 -3.05 12.28 -9.57
N ALA A 8 -2.32 11.35 -8.97
CA ALA A 8 -2.03 10.03 -9.55
C ALA A 8 -2.57 8.90 -8.66
N ASP A 9 -3.44 8.08 -9.20
CA ASP A 9 -4.16 7.06 -8.43
C ASP A 9 -3.44 5.70 -8.38
N GLY A 10 -3.88 4.86 -7.45
CA GLY A 10 -3.36 3.52 -7.26
C GLY A 10 -3.76 2.57 -8.39
N THR A 11 -2.94 1.53 -8.59
CA THR A 11 -3.18 0.53 -9.63
C THR A 11 -4.56 -0.09 -9.57
N GLY A 12 -5.23 -0.12 -10.72
CA GLY A 12 -6.57 -0.68 -10.87
C GLY A 12 -7.69 0.21 -10.33
N ASN A 13 -7.36 1.39 -9.77
CA ASN A 13 -8.35 2.41 -9.46
C ASN A 13 -8.66 3.21 -10.72
N GLN A 14 -9.93 3.32 -11.01
CA GLN A 14 -10.44 4.09 -12.13
C GLN A 14 -11.57 4.96 -11.60
N GLY A 15 -11.30 6.26 -11.53
CA GLY A 15 -12.23 7.23 -10.97
C GLY A 15 -13.63 7.12 -11.59
N GLY A 16 -14.64 7.04 -10.73
CA GLY A 16 -16.04 6.90 -11.14
C GLY A 16 -16.48 5.49 -11.60
N TYR A 17 -15.56 4.53 -11.75
CA TYR A 17 -15.86 3.15 -12.17
C TYR A 17 -15.54 2.11 -11.10
N THR A 18 -14.56 2.36 -10.27
CA THR A 18 -14.22 1.54 -9.10
C THR A 18 -14.64 2.27 -7.83
N PRO A 19 -14.69 1.60 -6.66
CA PRO A 19 -14.85 2.33 -5.40
C PRO A 19 -13.75 3.37 -5.23
N ASP A 20 -14.13 4.58 -4.79
CA ASP A 20 -13.27 5.75 -4.80
C ASP A 20 -12.06 5.62 -3.89
N SER A 21 -10.90 5.98 -4.42
CA SER A 21 -9.69 6.21 -3.65
C SER A 21 -9.73 7.60 -2.99
N ASN A 22 -8.87 7.83 -2.00
CA ASN A 22 -8.73 9.15 -1.40
C ASN A 22 -8.19 10.19 -2.38
N VAL A 23 -7.40 9.77 -3.38
CA VAL A 23 -6.92 10.65 -4.46
C VAL A 23 -8.08 11.11 -5.34
N PHE A 24 -8.98 10.19 -5.73
CA PHE A 24 -10.14 10.55 -6.53
C PHE A 24 -11.15 11.42 -5.76
N LYS A 25 -11.36 11.13 -4.47
CA LYS A 25 -12.17 11.98 -3.60
C LYS A 25 -11.59 13.40 -3.51
N LEU A 26 -10.28 13.53 -3.31
CA LEU A 26 -9.60 14.81 -3.27
C LEU A 26 -9.74 15.57 -4.61
N TYR A 27 -9.51 14.90 -5.73
CA TYR A 27 -9.72 15.48 -7.07
C TYR A 27 -11.13 16.06 -7.23
N ASN A 28 -12.15 15.30 -6.82
CA ASN A 28 -13.54 15.75 -6.88
C ASN A 28 -13.87 16.87 -5.89
N ALA A 29 -13.15 16.97 -4.79
CA ALA A 29 -13.37 17.96 -3.74
C ALA A 29 -12.80 19.35 -4.09
N ILE A 30 -11.85 19.44 -5.02
CA ILE A 30 -11.24 20.71 -5.43
C ILE A 30 -12.29 21.59 -6.13
N ASP A 31 -12.36 22.86 -5.73
CA ASP A 31 -13.22 23.85 -6.41
C ASP A 31 -12.49 24.46 -7.61
N LEU A 32 -12.79 23.95 -8.80
CA LEU A 32 -12.23 24.45 -10.06
C LEU A 32 -12.90 25.76 -10.54
N ASN A 33 -13.95 26.23 -9.85
CA ASN A 33 -14.58 27.53 -10.14
C ASN A 33 -13.96 28.67 -9.32
N SER A 34 -13.04 28.37 -8.39
CA SER A 34 -12.31 29.38 -7.64
C SER A 34 -11.50 30.26 -8.59
N ARG A 35 -11.59 31.59 -8.38
CA ARG A 35 -10.84 32.57 -9.17
C ARG A 35 -9.65 33.17 -8.41
N ASP A 36 -9.63 33.03 -7.11
CA ASP A 36 -8.57 33.54 -6.24
C ASP A 36 -8.31 32.56 -5.10
N PRO A 37 -7.30 31.72 -5.23
CA PRO A 37 -6.49 31.46 -6.44
C PRO A 37 -7.28 30.68 -7.51
N GLU A 38 -6.96 30.91 -8.78
CA GLU A 38 -7.37 30.03 -9.87
C GLU A 38 -6.79 28.64 -9.63
N GLN A 39 -7.56 27.58 -9.88
CA GLN A 39 -7.15 26.20 -9.66
C GLN A 39 -7.37 25.34 -10.91
N ILE A 40 -6.34 24.63 -11.31
CA ILE A 40 -6.40 23.61 -12.37
C ILE A 40 -5.96 22.27 -11.81
N CYS A 41 -6.59 21.19 -12.26
CA CYS A 41 -6.32 19.87 -11.73
C CYS A 41 -6.15 18.84 -12.84
N PHE A 42 -5.16 17.98 -12.69
CA PHE A 42 -4.93 16.80 -13.51
C PHE A 42 -5.11 15.53 -12.68
N TYR A 43 -5.87 14.58 -13.23
CA TYR A 43 -6.05 13.26 -12.61
C TYR A 43 -5.60 12.17 -13.56
N ASP A 44 -4.68 11.33 -13.10
CA ASP A 44 -4.21 10.15 -13.82
C ASP A 44 -4.79 8.88 -13.18
N ASN A 45 -5.48 8.08 -13.99
CA ASN A 45 -5.98 6.77 -13.57
C ASN A 45 -4.81 5.84 -13.26
N GLY A 46 -4.98 5.02 -12.22
CA GLY A 46 -3.96 4.05 -11.85
C GLY A 46 -3.56 3.10 -12.99
N VAL A 47 -2.30 2.69 -13.01
CA VAL A 47 -1.76 1.72 -13.97
C VAL A 47 -2.65 0.47 -14.03
N GLY A 48 -2.88 -0.09 -15.24
CA GLY A 48 -3.62 -1.33 -15.41
C GLY A 48 -5.15 -1.16 -15.47
N THR A 49 -5.65 -0.01 -15.91
CA THR A 49 -7.08 0.23 -16.15
C THR A 49 -7.62 -0.38 -17.45
N GLN A 50 -6.83 -1.24 -18.13
CA GLN A 50 -7.23 -1.90 -19.36
C GLN A 50 -8.41 -2.87 -19.16
N SER A 51 -9.22 -3.06 -20.20
CA SER A 51 -10.46 -3.85 -20.18
C SER A 51 -10.28 -5.32 -19.81
N ASN A 52 -9.13 -5.93 -20.08
CA ASN A 52 -8.87 -7.34 -19.79
C ASN A 52 -8.36 -7.54 -18.34
N LYS A 53 -9.14 -8.25 -17.51
CA LYS A 53 -8.87 -8.52 -16.09
C LYS A 53 -7.53 -9.21 -15.82
N TYR A 54 -7.08 -10.10 -16.70
CA TYR A 54 -5.82 -10.85 -16.56
C TYR A 54 -4.63 -10.00 -16.97
N VAL A 55 -4.73 -9.24 -18.07
CA VAL A 55 -3.72 -8.29 -18.52
C VAL A 55 -3.55 -7.17 -17.50
N ARG A 56 -4.65 -6.74 -16.85
CA ARG A 56 -4.65 -5.75 -15.77
C ARG A 56 -3.83 -6.20 -14.56
N GLY A 57 -4.04 -7.44 -14.10
CA GLY A 57 -3.29 -8.01 -12.98
C GLY A 57 -1.79 -8.13 -13.28
N LEU A 58 -1.45 -8.59 -14.49
CA LEU A 58 -0.07 -8.80 -14.91
C LEU A 58 0.66 -7.48 -15.20
N SER A 59 0.03 -6.55 -15.92
CA SER A 59 0.60 -5.23 -16.21
C SER A 59 0.83 -4.44 -14.92
N GLY A 60 -0.12 -4.54 -13.99
CA GLY A 60 0.03 -3.98 -12.67
C GLY A 60 1.23 -4.54 -11.89
N ALA A 61 1.47 -5.85 -11.92
CA ALA A 61 2.60 -6.48 -11.22
C ALA A 61 3.96 -6.15 -11.87
N LEU A 62 3.99 -5.95 -13.18
CA LEU A 62 5.22 -5.71 -13.96
C LEU A 62 5.54 -4.22 -14.17
N GLY A 63 4.74 -3.29 -13.62
CA GLY A 63 4.99 -1.84 -13.75
C GLY A 63 4.81 -1.28 -15.16
N PHE A 64 4.08 -2.00 -16.04
CA PHE A 64 3.76 -1.48 -17.37
C PHE A 64 2.92 -0.20 -17.24
N GLY A 65 3.34 0.85 -17.94
CA GLY A 65 2.68 2.15 -17.92
C GLY A 65 3.28 3.18 -16.94
N TYR A 66 3.97 2.74 -15.88
CA TYR A 66 4.55 3.64 -14.87
C TYR A 66 5.38 4.78 -15.48
N LYS A 67 6.32 4.47 -16.37
CA LYS A 67 7.16 5.46 -17.04
C LYS A 67 6.35 6.44 -17.90
N ARG A 68 5.24 5.97 -18.48
CA ARG A 68 4.33 6.79 -19.26
C ARG A 68 3.59 7.76 -18.35
N ASN A 69 3.00 7.27 -17.26
CA ASN A 69 2.27 8.10 -16.31
C ASN A 69 3.16 9.22 -15.72
N VAL A 70 4.38 8.88 -15.28
CA VAL A 70 5.35 9.89 -14.82
C VAL A 70 5.58 10.99 -15.87
N ARG A 71 5.67 10.63 -17.16
CA ARG A 71 5.81 11.61 -18.25
C ARG A 71 4.54 12.42 -18.47
N ASP A 72 3.39 11.78 -18.46
CA ASP A 72 2.10 12.45 -18.74
C ASP A 72 1.81 13.51 -17.65
N VAL A 73 2.08 13.18 -16.37
CA VAL A 73 2.00 14.14 -15.24
C VAL A 73 2.99 15.29 -15.41
N TYR A 74 4.25 14.98 -15.76
CA TYR A 74 5.28 16.01 -15.99
C TYR A 74 4.95 16.90 -17.20
N GLU A 75 4.45 16.32 -18.32
CA GLU A 75 4.03 17.06 -19.52
C GLU A 75 2.89 18.02 -19.21
N TYR A 76 1.90 17.58 -18.41
CA TYR A 76 0.81 18.46 -17.98
C TYR A 76 1.35 19.65 -17.19
N LEU A 77 2.23 19.41 -16.21
CA LEU A 77 2.84 20.49 -15.44
C LEU A 77 3.65 21.44 -16.35
N ALA A 78 4.53 20.89 -17.21
CA ALA A 78 5.36 21.68 -18.12
C ALA A 78 4.54 22.58 -19.06
N ARG A 79 3.32 22.17 -19.44
CA ARG A 79 2.44 22.92 -20.31
C ARG A 79 1.73 24.08 -19.60
N HIS A 80 1.38 23.89 -18.33
CA HIS A 80 0.47 24.81 -17.62
C HIS A 80 1.16 25.68 -16.57
N TYR A 81 2.42 25.39 -16.25
CA TYR A 81 3.16 26.10 -15.23
C TYR A 81 3.62 27.49 -15.72
N ASP A 82 3.31 28.50 -14.94
CA ASP A 82 3.92 29.82 -15.01
C ASP A 82 4.81 30.05 -13.77
N PRO A 83 5.88 30.87 -13.87
CA PRO A 83 6.63 31.27 -12.69
C PRO A 83 5.70 31.77 -11.59
N ASP A 84 6.01 31.42 -10.34
CA ASP A 84 5.25 31.76 -9.12
C ASP A 84 3.93 30.97 -8.91
N ASP A 85 3.57 30.04 -9.78
CA ASP A 85 2.45 29.12 -9.51
C ASP A 85 2.78 28.13 -8.40
N ASN A 86 1.79 27.79 -7.58
CA ASN A 86 1.90 26.77 -6.56
C ASN A 86 1.56 25.39 -7.13
N VAL A 87 2.42 24.41 -6.86
CA VAL A 87 2.22 23.03 -7.29
C VAL A 87 1.85 22.15 -6.11
N TYR A 88 0.79 21.36 -6.25
CA TYR A 88 0.30 20.40 -5.27
C TYR A 88 0.31 19.01 -5.89
N LEU A 89 0.90 18.06 -5.19
CA LEU A 89 1.12 16.70 -5.67
C LEU A 89 0.41 15.69 -4.77
N PHE A 90 -0.49 14.87 -5.33
CA PHE A 90 -1.21 13.85 -4.56
C PHE A 90 -1.12 12.49 -5.22
N GLY A 91 -0.97 11.44 -4.40
CA GLY A 91 -0.90 10.09 -4.94
C GLY A 91 -1.22 8.98 -3.95
N PHE A 92 -1.70 7.86 -4.47
CA PHE A 92 -1.93 6.65 -3.71
C PHE A 92 -1.17 5.45 -4.30
N SER A 93 -0.61 4.60 -3.42
CA SER A 93 0.00 3.34 -3.87
C SER A 93 1.15 3.57 -4.86
N ARG A 94 1.07 3.00 -6.09
CA ARG A 94 2.01 3.27 -7.18
C ARG A 94 1.89 4.66 -7.75
N GLY A 95 0.69 5.25 -7.78
CA GLY A 95 0.51 6.66 -8.11
C GLY A 95 1.24 7.59 -7.15
N ALA A 96 1.32 7.23 -5.86
CA ALA A 96 2.16 7.95 -4.91
C ALA A 96 3.66 7.88 -5.29
N ALA A 97 4.14 6.72 -5.76
CA ALA A 97 5.50 6.60 -6.28
C ALA A 97 5.68 7.42 -7.58
N GLU A 98 4.67 7.45 -8.47
CA GLU A 98 4.68 8.26 -9.70
C GLU A 98 4.85 9.75 -9.38
N ILE A 99 4.06 10.29 -8.47
CA ILE A 99 4.15 11.68 -8.00
C ILE A 99 5.52 11.99 -7.42
N ARG A 100 6.05 11.10 -6.57
CA ARG A 100 7.40 11.26 -6.00
C ARG A 100 8.48 11.20 -7.07
N ALA A 101 8.32 10.33 -8.08
CA ALA A 101 9.24 10.26 -9.23
C ALA A 101 9.17 11.51 -10.11
N VAL A 102 7.99 12.13 -10.28
CA VAL A 102 7.83 13.42 -10.97
C VAL A 102 8.60 14.52 -10.23
N ASN A 103 8.45 14.59 -8.90
CA ASN A 103 9.21 15.56 -8.10
C ASN A 103 10.74 15.33 -8.22
N GLY A 104 11.21 14.08 -8.12
CA GLY A 104 12.62 13.76 -8.35
C GLY A 104 13.09 14.03 -9.77
N PHE A 105 12.23 13.95 -10.77
CA PHE A 105 12.55 14.30 -12.15
C PHE A 105 12.70 15.81 -12.32
N ILE A 106 11.81 16.60 -11.71
CA ILE A 106 11.89 18.07 -11.67
C ILE A 106 13.20 18.50 -10.97
N ASP A 107 13.52 17.92 -9.83
CA ASP A 107 14.76 18.22 -9.11
C ASP A 107 16.01 17.91 -9.93
N ALA A 108 16.01 16.76 -10.60
CA ALA A 108 17.16 16.31 -11.40
C ALA A 108 17.33 17.05 -12.73
N CYS A 109 16.27 17.39 -13.43
CA CYS A 109 16.31 17.92 -14.80
C CYS A 109 15.71 19.33 -14.97
N GLY A 110 15.12 19.91 -13.91
CA GLY A 110 14.32 21.12 -14.00
C GLY A 110 12.93 20.85 -14.61
N LEU A 111 12.16 21.89 -14.81
CA LEU A 111 10.88 21.84 -15.51
C LEU A 111 11.02 22.48 -16.90
N ILE A 112 10.66 21.74 -17.95
CA ILE A 112 10.67 22.21 -19.32
C ILE A 112 9.63 23.33 -19.47
N ASP A 113 9.97 24.45 -20.12
CA ASP A 113 9.01 25.46 -20.53
C ASP A 113 8.22 24.94 -21.74
N GLY A 114 7.07 24.38 -21.47
CA GLY A 114 6.19 23.74 -22.48
C GLY A 114 5.17 24.67 -23.11
N ARG A 115 5.11 25.94 -22.67
CA ARG A 115 4.16 26.92 -23.18
C ARG A 115 4.40 27.21 -24.64
N GLY A 116 3.34 27.23 -25.45
CA GLY A 116 3.41 27.50 -26.89
C GLY A 116 4.05 26.38 -27.72
N LYS A 117 4.53 25.27 -27.12
CA LYS A 117 5.05 24.11 -27.86
C LYS A 117 3.93 23.20 -28.36
N GLY A 118 4.09 22.66 -29.55
CA GLY A 118 3.19 21.61 -30.05
C GLY A 118 3.32 20.31 -29.24
N ASP A 119 2.25 19.50 -29.19
CA ASP A 119 2.20 18.26 -28.40
C ASP A 119 3.34 17.29 -28.71
N LYS A 120 3.65 17.10 -30.00
CA LYS A 120 4.73 16.21 -30.43
C LYS A 120 6.09 16.72 -29.94
N GLN A 121 6.35 18.01 -30.08
CA GLN A 121 7.61 18.62 -29.66
C GLN A 121 7.82 18.44 -28.16
N LEU A 122 6.82 18.83 -27.33
CA LEU A 122 6.92 18.70 -25.87
C LEU A 122 7.13 17.24 -25.45
N LYS A 123 6.35 16.30 -26.03
CA LYS A 123 6.53 14.86 -25.75
C LYS A 123 7.92 14.34 -26.08
N ASP A 124 8.52 14.79 -27.16
CA ASP A 124 9.85 14.34 -27.57
C ASP A 124 10.94 14.96 -26.66
N GLU A 125 10.79 16.22 -26.26
CA GLU A 125 11.67 16.87 -25.29
C GLU A 125 11.59 16.21 -23.91
N VAL A 126 10.38 15.89 -23.41
CA VAL A 126 10.20 15.17 -22.14
C VAL A 126 10.79 13.76 -22.20
N LYS A 127 10.64 13.04 -23.34
CA LYS A 127 11.31 11.74 -23.53
C LYS A 127 12.84 11.87 -23.51
N LYS A 128 13.38 12.93 -24.10
CA LYS A 128 14.83 13.24 -24.10
C LYS A 128 15.31 13.51 -22.67
N ALA A 129 14.61 14.38 -21.93
CA ALA A 129 14.91 14.70 -20.53
C ALA A 129 14.82 13.45 -19.63
N MET A 130 13.83 12.57 -19.84
CA MET A 130 13.71 11.31 -19.09
C MET A 130 14.88 10.34 -19.35
N LYS A 131 15.47 10.34 -20.56
CA LYS A 131 16.69 9.57 -20.83
C LYS A 131 17.89 10.13 -20.08
N VAL A 132 17.95 11.45 -19.92
CA VAL A 132 18.99 12.14 -19.15
C VAL A 132 18.85 11.80 -17.66
N TYR A 133 17.62 11.86 -17.13
CA TYR A 133 17.32 11.49 -15.76
C TYR A 133 17.78 10.05 -15.44
N ALA A 134 17.60 9.13 -16.38
CA ALA A 134 18.05 7.74 -16.22
C ALA A 134 19.59 7.58 -16.31
N ARG A 135 20.32 8.58 -16.80
CA ARG A 135 21.79 8.53 -17.04
C ARG A 135 22.46 9.85 -16.65
N PRO A 136 22.56 10.16 -15.35
CA PRO A 136 23.01 11.48 -14.84
C PRO A 136 24.31 12.05 -15.42
N PRO A 137 25.38 11.25 -15.72
CA PRO A 137 26.67 11.82 -16.14
C PRO A 137 26.65 12.54 -17.51
N LYS A 138 25.56 12.42 -18.28
CA LYS A 138 25.44 13.07 -19.60
C LYS A 138 24.42 14.22 -19.61
N ARG A 139 24.06 14.74 -18.46
CA ARG A 139 22.97 15.71 -18.26
C ARG A 139 23.13 16.96 -19.13
N GLU A 140 24.24 17.67 -19.02
CA GLU A 140 24.45 18.96 -19.68
C GLU A 140 24.47 18.85 -21.20
N ALA A 141 25.15 17.83 -21.74
CA ALA A 141 25.26 17.62 -23.19
C ALA A 141 23.92 17.25 -23.88
N LEU A 142 22.97 16.65 -23.14
CA LEU A 142 21.72 16.17 -23.70
C LEU A 142 20.54 17.13 -23.51
N LEU A 143 20.61 18.05 -22.52
CA LEU A 143 19.56 19.05 -22.27
C LEU A 143 19.82 20.38 -22.99
N GLY A 144 21.02 20.63 -23.55
CA GLY A 144 21.50 21.93 -24.03
C GLY A 144 20.55 22.72 -24.94
N ASP A 145 19.69 22.04 -25.71
CA ASP A 145 18.72 22.69 -26.64
C ASP A 145 17.30 22.79 -26.06
N ILE A 146 17.07 22.29 -24.82
CA ILE A 146 15.75 22.27 -24.22
C ILE A 146 15.60 23.47 -23.29
N LYS A 147 14.64 24.35 -23.57
CA LYS A 147 14.35 25.49 -22.71
C LYS A 147 13.69 25.00 -21.41
N ILE A 148 14.34 25.27 -20.29
CA ILE A 148 13.93 24.91 -18.93
C ILE A 148 13.65 26.21 -18.17
N HIS A 149 12.69 26.20 -17.23
CA HIS A 149 12.47 27.32 -16.32
C HIS A 149 13.74 27.60 -15.49
N ALA A 150 14.01 28.87 -15.21
CA ALA A 150 15.23 29.32 -14.52
C ALA A 150 15.36 28.76 -13.09
N ALA A 151 14.22 28.50 -12.45
CA ALA A 151 14.14 27.86 -11.15
C ALA A 151 13.14 26.67 -11.20
N PRO A 152 13.37 25.62 -10.42
CA PRO A 152 12.38 24.55 -10.30
C PRO A 152 11.12 25.10 -9.63
N PRO A 153 9.91 24.59 -10.00
CA PRO A 153 8.66 25.01 -9.37
C PRO A 153 8.69 24.73 -7.86
N ALA A 154 8.12 25.65 -7.09
CA ALA A 154 7.87 25.44 -5.69
C ALA A 154 6.74 24.42 -5.52
N ILE A 155 7.03 23.32 -4.84
CA ILE A 155 6.03 22.32 -4.48
C ILE A 155 5.46 22.71 -3.11
N ALA A 156 4.29 23.31 -3.11
CA ALA A 156 3.63 23.78 -1.88
C ALA A 156 3.25 22.62 -0.96
N PHE A 157 2.81 21.49 -1.56
CA PHE A 157 2.39 20.33 -0.80
C PHE A 157 2.57 19.02 -1.57
N ILE A 158 3.08 17.98 -0.89
CA ILE A 158 3.03 16.59 -1.36
C ILE A 158 2.21 15.77 -0.37
N GLY A 159 1.06 15.25 -0.79
CA GLY A 159 0.20 14.36 -0.01
C GLY A 159 0.15 12.97 -0.60
N VAL A 160 0.64 11.97 0.14
CA VAL A 160 0.66 10.59 -0.38
C VAL A 160 0.05 9.59 0.61
N TRP A 161 -0.67 8.62 0.06
CA TRP A 161 -1.22 7.50 0.83
C TRP A 161 -0.46 6.22 0.46
N ASP A 162 0.18 5.65 1.46
CA ASP A 162 0.80 4.33 1.48
C ASP A 162 1.61 4.01 0.21
N THR A 163 2.63 4.83 -0.06
CA THR A 163 3.49 4.73 -1.24
C THR A 163 4.14 3.36 -1.34
N VAL A 164 3.93 2.63 -2.43
CA VAL A 164 4.60 1.34 -2.67
C VAL A 164 5.47 1.42 -3.93
N SER A 165 6.52 0.57 -3.99
CA SER A 165 7.43 0.56 -5.14
C SER A 165 6.71 0.31 -6.47
N ALA A 166 7.20 0.94 -7.53
CA ALA A 166 6.72 0.76 -8.90
C ALA A 166 6.77 -0.70 -9.38
N LEU A 167 7.75 -1.47 -8.92
CA LEU A 167 7.91 -2.90 -9.18
C LEU A 167 7.47 -3.71 -7.96
N GLY A 168 6.46 -4.55 -8.14
CA GLY A 168 5.95 -5.44 -7.09
C GLY A 168 6.87 -6.62 -6.74
N PHE A 169 8.11 -6.66 -7.23
CA PHE A 169 9.05 -7.75 -6.92
C PHE A 169 9.80 -7.46 -5.62
N PRO A 170 9.75 -8.38 -4.64
CA PRO A 170 10.48 -8.22 -3.40
C PRO A 170 11.99 -8.35 -3.65
N GLU A 171 12.76 -7.31 -3.30
CA GLU A 171 14.22 -7.30 -3.42
C GLU A 171 14.94 -8.32 -2.53
N ARG A 172 14.27 -8.83 -1.48
CA ARG A 172 14.86 -9.79 -0.51
C ARG A 172 14.24 -11.16 -0.63
N THR A 173 15.07 -12.12 -1.00
CA THR A 173 14.74 -13.54 -1.14
C THR A 173 15.33 -14.38 -0.01
N ASP A 174 14.98 -14.09 1.25
CA ASP A 174 15.36 -14.92 2.40
C ASP A 174 14.40 -16.11 2.56
N ILE A 175 14.23 -16.89 1.49
CA ILE A 175 13.37 -18.06 1.52
C ILE A 175 14.26 -19.29 1.73
N LYS A 176 14.07 -19.99 2.85
CA LYS A 176 14.78 -21.24 3.17
C LYS A 176 13.98 -22.44 2.68
N GLY A 177 14.57 -23.30 1.87
CA GLY A 177 13.97 -24.52 1.31
C GLY A 177 14.58 -24.88 -0.05
N ILE A 178 14.67 -26.18 -0.40
CA ILE A 178 15.35 -26.62 -1.64
C ILE A 178 14.51 -26.30 -2.87
N GLY A 179 13.20 -26.62 -2.89
CA GLY A 179 12.28 -26.27 -3.97
C GLY A 179 12.06 -24.78 -4.09
N LEU A 180 12.04 -24.07 -2.95
CA LEU A 180 11.94 -22.62 -2.89
C LEU A 180 13.21 -21.90 -3.39
N ARG A 181 14.38 -22.53 -3.30
CA ARG A 181 15.60 -22.00 -3.91
C ARG A 181 15.50 -21.97 -5.44
N MET A 182 14.96 -23.02 -6.06
CA MET A 182 14.72 -23.06 -7.51
C MET A 182 13.69 -22.03 -7.94
N LEU A 183 12.54 -21.94 -7.26
CA LEU A 183 11.51 -20.93 -7.55
C LEU A 183 12.05 -19.52 -7.29
N SER A 184 12.78 -19.31 -6.20
CA SER A 184 13.43 -18.04 -5.89
C SER A 184 14.49 -17.67 -6.94
N TRP A 185 15.24 -18.63 -7.47
CA TRP A 185 16.17 -18.41 -8.56
C TRP A 185 15.45 -18.02 -9.86
N LEU A 186 14.36 -18.73 -10.19
CA LEU A 186 13.52 -18.41 -11.36
C LEU A 186 12.89 -17.02 -11.23
N LEU A 187 12.33 -16.69 -10.07
CA LEU A 187 11.78 -15.35 -9.80
C LEU A 187 12.85 -14.26 -9.83
N LYS A 188 14.08 -14.56 -9.37
CA LYS A 188 15.23 -13.64 -9.51
C LYS A 188 15.64 -13.45 -10.98
N LEU A 189 15.60 -14.50 -11.76
CA LEU A 189 15.91 -14.44 -13.19
C LEU A 189 14.86 -13.59 -13.91
N VAL A 190 13.58 -13.83 -13.66
CA VAL A 190 12.46 -13.04 -14.21
C VAL A 190 12.56 -11.59 -13.75
N GLY A 191 12.86 -11.34 -12.45
CA GLY A 191 13.06 -9.99 -11.90
C GLY A 191 14.26 -9.28 -12.56
N LYS A 192 15.38 -9.96 -12.74
CA LYS A 192 16.55 -9.40 -13.47
C LYS A 192 16.23 -9.09 -14.93
N LEU A 193 15.48 -9.97 -15.59
CA LEU A 193 15.04 -9.76 -16.96
C LEU A 193 14.08 -8.56 -17.06
N ALA A 194 13.14 -8.44 -16.11
CA ALA A 194 12.25 -7.29 -16.02
C ALA A 194 13.03 -5.99 -15.73
N ASP A 195 13.98 -6.00 -14.79
CA ASP A 195 14.86 -4.85 -14.50
C ASP A 195 15.71 -4.44 -15.72
N ALA A 196 16.17 -5.41 -16.54
CA ALA A 196 16.96 -5.14 -17.73
C ALA A 196 16.10 -4.56 -18.88
N LEU A 197 14.86 -5.05 -19.01
CA LEU A 197 13.93 -4.58 -20.04
C LEU A 197 13.24 -3.27 -19.64
N TRP A 198 13.01 -3.06 -18.36
CA TRP A 198 12.33 -1.88 -17.78
C TRP A 198 13.09 -1.37 -16.55
N PRO A 199 14.19 -0.62 -16.70
CA PRO A 199 14.94 -0.09 -15.57
C PRO A 199 14.10 0.96 -14.85
N HIS A 200 13.81 0.72 -13.56
CA HIS A 200 13.07 1.63 -12.68
C HIS A 200 13.93 2.16 -11.51
N LYS A 201 15.16 1.66 -11.36
CA LYS A 201 16.05 1.99 -10.23
C LYS A 201 16.61 3.40 -10.24
N PHE A 202 16.42 4.14 -11.34
CA PHE A 202 16.91 5.50 -11.48
C PHE A 202 15.98 6.56 -10.87
N TYR A 203 14.73 6.22 -10.53
CA TYR A 203 13.80 7.17 -9.95
C TYR A 203 14.21 7.57 -8.54
N ASN A 204 14.27 8.88 -8.29
CA ASN A 204 14.48 9.44 -6.97
C ASN A 204 13.11 9.66 -6.29
N TYR A 205 12.89 8.97 -5.19
CA TYR A 205 11.65 9.07 -4.39
C TYR A 205 11.84 9.90 -3.12
N LYS A 206 13.00 10.54 -2.96
CA LYS A 206 13.33 11.38 -1.79
C LYS A 206 12.55 12.69 -1.83
N LEU A 207 12.45 13.33 -0.68
CA LEU A 207 12.03 14.72 -0.61
C LEU A 207 13.16 15.62 -1.15
N THR A 208 12.77 16.62 -1.91
CA THR A 208 13.70 17.55 -2.57
C THR A 208 13.56 18.95 -1.95
N PRO A 209 14.58 19.82 -2.05
CA PRO A 209 14.58 21.13 -1.39
C PRO A 209 13.48 22.11 -1.85
N ASN A 210 12.87 21.85 -3.01
CA ASN A 210 11.78 22.68 -3.53
C ASN A 210 10.40 22.33 -2.94
N VAL A 211 10.32 21.32 -2.06
CA VAL A 211 9.09 20.93 -1.35
C VAL A 211 8.97 21.72 -0.05
N THR A 212 7.82 22.33 0.19
CA THR A 212 7.54 23.08 1.43
C THR A 212 6.96 22.16 2.51
N LYS A 213 5.94 21.37 2.16
CA LYS A 213 5.21 20.50 3.10
C LYS A 213 4.95 19.13 2.51
N ALA A 214 5.15 18.08 3.30
CA ALA A 214 4.93 16.70 2.88
C ALA A 214 4.14 15.92 3.94
N ARG A 215 3.14 15.15 3.49
CA ARG A 215 2.31 14.29 4.34
C ARG A 215 2.20 12.90 3.75
N HIS A 216 2.43 11.89 4.59
CA HIS A 216 2.37 10.49 4.19
C HIS A 216 1.52 9.68 5.16
N ALA A 217 0.34 9.27 4.73
CA ALA A 217 -0.51 8.36 5.48
C ALA A 217 -0.09 6.91 5.20
N LEU A 218 0.27 6.15 6.22
CA LEU A 218 0.84 4.79 6.14
C LEU A 218 -0.10 3.76 6.77
N SER A 219 -0.22 2.57 6.19
CA SER A 219 -1.03 1.49 6.75
C SER A 219 -0.24 0.62 7.72
N LEU A 220 -0.82 0.36 8.92
CA LEU A 220 -0.21 -0.47 9.97
C LEU A 220 -0.24 -1.97 9.67
N ASP A 221 -1.30 -2.46 9.04
CA ASP A 221 -1.68 -3.87 9.14
C ASP A 221 -1.41 -4.69 7.87
N ASP A 222 -0.88 -4.09 6.79
CA ASP A 222 -0.63 -4.84 5.56
C ASP A 222 0.48 -5.88 5.75
N GLU A 223 0.17 -7.13 5.34
CA GLU A 223 1.03 -8.29 5.52
C GLU A 223 1.74 -8.74 4.24
N ARG A 224 1.60 -8.00 3.15
CA ARG A 224 2.18 -8.33 1.84
C ARG A 224 3.53 -7.65 1.67
N THR A 225 4.60 -8.41 1.39
CA THR A 225 5.96 -7.85 1.22
C THR A 225 6.03 -6.82 0.09
N SER A 226 5.35 -7.08 -1.02
CA SER A 226 5.31 -6.17 -2.18
C SER A 226 4.57 -4.84 -1.91
N PHE A 227 3.91 -4.73 -0.77
CA PHE A 227 3.21 -3.53 -0.32
C PHE A 227 3.92 -2.83 0.86
N TRP A 228 5.19 -3.15 1.10
CA TRP A 228 5.97 -2.39 2.07
C TRP A 228 6.15 -0.96 1.59
N PRO A 229 5.90 0.03 2.45
CA PRO A 229 5.92 1.42 2.03
C PRO A 229 7.34 1.95 1.84
N LEU A 230 7.46 2.88 0.90
CA LEU A 230 8.65 3.70 0.73
C LEU A 230 8.57 4.89 1.69
N VAL A 231 9.00 4.71 2.92
CA VAL A 231 9.06 5.77 3.94
C VAL A 231 10.12 6.80 3.53
N TRP A 232 9.82 8.09 3.71
CA TRP A 232 10.82 9.15 3.49
C TRP A 232 11.82 9.20 4.64
N ASP A 233 13.06 9.50 4.30
CA ASP A 233 14.07 9.92 5.25
C ASP A 233 13.75 11.36 5.69
N GLU A 234 13.53 11.59 6.98
CA GLU A 234 13.17 12.91 7.51
C GLU A 234 14.41 13.78 7.82
N ASP A 235 15.61 13.21 7.82
CA ASP A 235 16.87 13.87 8.17
C ASP A 235 17.62 14.44 6.94
N THR A 236 16.95 14.70 5.83
CA THR A 236 17.63 14.88 4.54
C THR A 236 18.06 16.30 4.19
N ASN A 237 17.77 17.34 4.99
CA ASN A 237 18.14 18.71 4.61
C ASN A 237 18.38 19.66 5.79
N GLU A 238 19.63 19.75 6.24
CA GLU A 238 20.04 20.71 7.26
C GLU A 238 19.84 22.19 6.84
N SER A 239 19.94 22.49 5.54
CA SER A 239 19.88 23.87 5.04
C SER A 239 18.47 24.40 4.77
N LYS A 240 17.49 23.54 4.53
CA LYS A 240 16.07 23.89 4.35
C LYS A 240 15.19 22.73 4.78
N PRO A 241 14.80 22.67 6.05
CA PRO A 241 13.95 21.60 6.53
C PRO A 241 12.57 21.64 5.85
N VAL A 242 12.12 20.48 5.34
CA VAL A 242 10.77 20.29 4.85
C VAL A 242 9.86 19.99 6.03
N ASP A 243 8.67 20.62 6.11
CA ASP A 243 7.64 20.21 7.08
C ASP A 243 7.08 18.83 6.66
N VAL A 244 7.64 17.76 7.23
CA VAL A 244 7.28 16.39 6.89
C VAL A 244 6.64 15.67 8.07
N GLN A 245 5.50 15.00 7.81
CA GLN A 245 4.90 14.06 8.75
C GLN A 245 4.50 12.77 8.04
N GLN A 246 4.90 11.64 8.62
CA GLN A 246 4.57 10.30 8.16
C GLN A 246 3.84 9.57 9.28
N VAL A 247 2.53 9.33 9.08
CA VAL A 247 1.62 8.91 10.14
C VAL A 247 0.97 7.56 9.82
N TRP A 248 1.01 6.65 10.79
CA TRP A 248 0.48 5.29 10.66
C TRP A 248 -0.99 5.21 11.07
N PHE A 249 -1.83 4.69 10.19
CA PHE A 249 -3.26 4.49 10.36
C PHE A 249 -3.63 3.01 10.46
N ALA A 250 -4.72 2.69 11.17
CA ALA A 250 -5.23 1.34 11.27
C ALA A 250 -5.72 0.81 9.92
N GLY A 251 -5.43 -0.45 9.64
CA GLY A 251 -5.92 -1.16 8.47
C GLY A 251 -4.86 -1.48 7.43
N MET A 252 -5.32 -2.10 6.34
CA MET A 252 -4.51 -2.52 5.20
C MET A 252 -4.34 -1.35 4.22
N HIS A 253 -3.55 -1.55 3.19
CA HIS A 253 -3.24 -0.59 2.12
C HIS A 253 -4.45 0.24 1.65
N SER A 254 -5.53 -0.41 1.20
CA SER A 254 -6.74 0.28 0.75
C SER A 254 -7.67 0.74 1.89
N ASN A 255 -7.43 0.35 3.15
CA ASN A 255 -8.08 0.97 4.30
C ASN A 255 -7.51 2.36 4.62
N VAL A 256 -6.34 2.69 4.08
CA VAL A 256 -5.69 3.98 4.25
C VAL A 256 -5.79 4.83 2.98
N GLY A 257 -5.60 4.25 1.81
CA GLY A 257 -5.65 4.98 0.53
C GLY A 257 -7.00 4.99 -0.18
N GLY A 258 -8.00 4.25 0.34
CA GLY A 258 -9.31 4.10 -0.32
C GLY A 258 -9.34 2.95 -1.33
N GLY A 259 -10.45 2.84 -2.08
CA GLY A 259 -10.67 1.78 -3.06
C GLY A 259 -11.48 0.59 -2.54
N TYR A 260 -11.99 0.62 -1.31
CA TYR A 260 -12.99 -0.32 -0.81
C TYR A 260 -14.39 0.30 -0.77
N ARG A 261 -15.43 -0.50 -1.03
CA ARG A 261 -16.83 -0.04 -0.97
C ARG A 261 -17.21 0.57 0.38
N ARG A 262 -16.68 0.04 1.50
CA ARG A 262 -16.86 0.60 2.83
C ARG A 262 -15.62 1.42 3.15
N SER A 263 -15.68 2.71 2.88
CA SER A 263 -14.54 3.63 2.94
C SER A 263 -14.34 4.32 4.30
N GLY A 264 -15.21 4.12 5.28
CA GLY A 264 -15.18 4.85 6.54
C GLY A 264 -13.80 4.86 7.23
N LEU A 265 -13.05 3.74 7.17
CA LEU A 265 -11.72 3.70 7.76
C LEU A 265 -10.68 4.51 6.95
N SER A 266 -10.76 4.49 5.61
CA SER A 266 -9.87 5.30 4.78
C SER A 266 -10.19 6.79 4.84
N ASN A 267 -11.43 7.15 5.18
CA ASN A 267 -11.82 8.53 5.36
C ASN A 267 -11.15 9.19 6.57
N ALA A 268 -10.73 8.44 7.60
CA ALA A 268 -9.89 8.99 8.67
C ALA A 268 -8.53 9.50 8.15
N ALA A 269 -7.88 8.75 7.26
CA ALA A 269 -6.65 9.18 6.62
C ALA A 269 -6.87 10.26 5.55
N TYR A 270 -8.06 10.32 4.97
CA TYR A 270 -8.48 11.37 4.05
C TYR A 270 -8.70 12.69 4.78
N LEU A 271 -9.46 12.68 5.88
CA LEU A 271 -9.72 13.85 6.72
C LEU A 271 -8.42 14.45 7.23
N TRP A 272 -7.53 13.63 7.82
CA TRP A 272 -6.21 14.09 8.24
C TRP A 272 -5.42 14.77 7.11
N MET A 273 -5.47 14.23 5.90
CA MET A 273 -4.80 14.84 4.75
C MET A 273 -5.40 16.20 4.41
N LEU A 274 -6.74 16.32 4.35
CA LEU A 274 -7.43 17.56 4.04
C LEU A 274 -7.11 18.65 5.07
N GLU A 275 -7.12 18.33 6.36
CA GLU A 275 -6.83 19.29 7.42
C GLU A 275 -5.38 19.78 7.43
N ASN A 276 -4.47 19.02 6.82
CA ASN A 276 -3.08 19.40 6.67
C ASN A 276 -2.78 20.23 5.41
N ILE A 277 -3.68 20.30 4.44
CA ILE A 277 -3.52 21.09 3.23
C ILE A 277 -3.81 22.57 3.54
N ARG A 278 -2.98 23.45 2.99
CA ARG A 278 -3.20 24.90 3.03
C ARG A 278 -3.07 25.46 1.61
N GLY A 279 -3.81 26.52 1.31
CA GLY A 279 -3.75 27.23 0.04
C GLY A 279 -4.62 26.62 -1.08
N LEU A 280 -5.25 25.46 -0.90
CA LEU A 280 -6.26 24.94 -1.80
C LEU A 280 -7.66 25.36 -1.38
N VAL A 281 -8.50 25.63 -2.36
CA VAL A 281 -9.93 25.90 -2.18
C VAL A 281 -10.71 24.63 -2.50
N PHE A 282 -11.47 24.16 -1.53
CA PHE A 282 -12.35 23.01 -1.68
C PHE A 282 -13.80 23.43 -1.90
N LYS A 283 -14.58 22.56 -2.51
CA LYS A 283 -16.04 22.72 -2.58
C LYS A 283 -16.62 22.83 -1.18
N LYS A 284 -17.75 23.52 -1.10
CA LYS A 284 -18.50 23.69 0.15
C LYS A 284 -18.74 22.33 0.81
N ASP A 285 -18.68 22.32 2.12
CA ASP A 285 -18.95 21.15 2.99
C ASP A 285 -17.96 19.97 2.88
N THR A 286 -16.90 20.05 2.03
CA THR A 286 -15.94 18.95 1.82
C THR A 286 -15.34 18.41 3.13
N LEU A 287 -14.92 19.29 4.04
CA LEU A 287 -14.34 18.88 5.33
C LEU A 287 -15.37 18.23 6.23
N ARG A 288 -16.57 18.81 6.32
CA ARG A 288 -17.67 18.24 7.11
C ARG A 288 -18.09 16.87 6.59
N ASP A 289 -18.25 16.72 5.28
CA ASP A 289 -18.61 15.43 4.67
C ASP A 289 -17.52 14.38 4.91
N ALA A 290 -16.24 14.78 4.87
CA ALA A 290 -15.13 13.89 5.18
C ALA A 290 -15.10 13.46 6.66
N GLU A 291 -15.47 14.36 7.58
CA GLU A 291 -15.60 14.10 9.00
C GLU A 291 -16.78 13.15 9.30
N ASP A 292 -17.97 13.46 8.75
CA ASP A 292 -19.19 12.65 8.89
C ASP A 292 -18.99 11.22 8.35
N ASP A 293 -18.27 11.08 7.24
CA ASP A 293 -17.97 9.81 6.60
C ASP A 293 -16.83 9.03 7.28
N ALA A 294 -16.02 9.68 8.13
CA ALA A 294 -14.90 9.03 8.81
C ALA A 294 -15.38 8.09 9.91
N ASN A 295 -15.03 6.82 9.80
CA ASN A 295 -15.43 5.82 10.78
C ASN A 295 -14.25 4.94 11.21
N VAL A 296 -13.69 5.26 12.37
CA VAL A 296 -12.56 4.51 12.95
C VAL A 296 -12.91 3.03 13.24
N ASN A 297 -14.21 2.72 13.38
CA ASN A 297 -14.72 1.38 13.58
C ASN A 297 -15.07 0.65 12.28
N GLY A 298 -14.77 1.26 11.12
CA GLY A 298 -14.97 0.68 9.81
C GLY A 298 -14.27 -0.68 9.62
N ARG A 299 -14.71 -1.44 8.63
CA ARG A 299 -14.21 -2.80 8.38
C ARG A 299 -12.76 -2.78 7.88
N ILE A 300 -11.89 -3.59 8.50
CA ILE A 300 -10.58 -3.98 7.94
C ILE A 300 -10.79 -5.22 7.07
N TYR A 301 -10.32 -5.16 5.83
CA TYR A 301 -10.37 -6.27 4.89
C TYR A 301 -9.09 -7.10 4.96
N ASP A 302 -9.20 -8.42 4.79
CA ASP A 302 -8.02 -9.29 4.68
C ASP A 302 -7.40 -9.11 3.27
N SER A 303 -6.25 -8.48 3.19
CA SER A 303 -5.52 -8.23 1.94
C SER A 303 -4.94 -9.51 1.32
N ARG A 304 -5.05 -10.65 2.01
CA ARG A 304 -4.52 -11.95 1.59
C ARG A 304 -5.61 -13.02 1.44
N LEU A 305 -6.86 -12.61 1.18
CA LEU A 305 -7.98 -13.51 0.93
C LEU A 305 -7.98 -14.01 -0.53
N GLY A 306 -8.40 -15.25 -0.76
CA GLY A 306 -8.47 -15.88 -2.08
C GLY A 306 -7.08 -16.01 -2.72
N PHE A 307 -6.95 -15.70 -4.00
CA PHE A 307 -5.67 -15.75 -4.73
C PHE A 307 -4.60 -14.81 -4.16
N ALA A 308 -4.99 -13.79 -3.40
CA ALA A 308 -4.04 -12.91 -2.73
C ALA A 308 -3.21 -13.62 -1.62
N ILE A 309 -3.55 -14.89 -1.27
CA ILE A 309 -2.74 -15.74 -0.37
C ILE A 309 -1.31 -15.96 -0.93
N TYR A 310 -1.15 -15.89 -2.26
CA TYR A 310 0.13 -16.04 -2.94
C TYR A 310 1.05 -14.81 -2.84
N TYR A 311 0.53 -13.64 -2.41
CA TYR A 311 1.45 -12.57 -1.99
C TYR A 311 2.33 -13.04 -0.85
N ARG A 312 3.64 -12.78 -0.95
CA ARG A 312 4.59 -13.17 0.10
C ARG A 312 4.17 -12.57 1.44
N TYR A 313 4.00 -13.43 2.44
CA TYR A 313 3.64 -13.04 3.79
C TYR A 313 4.83 -12.43 4.52
N HIS A 314 4.74 -11.16 4.82
CA HIS A 314 5.70 -10.44 5.65
C HIS A 314 5.06 -9.17 6.21
N PRO A 315 4.51 -9.20 7.44
CA PRO A 315 3.99 -8.00 8.08
C PRO A 315 5.04 -6.90 8.15
N ARG A 316 4.61 -5.66 8.11
CA ARG A 316 5.47 -4.47 8.16
C ARG A 316 6.22 -4.40 9.49
N GLU A 317 7.52 -4.34 9.45
CA GLU A 317 8.39 -4.12 10.60
C GLU A 317 8.53 -2.61 10.85
N ILE A 318 7.49 -1.99 11.44
CA ILE A 318 7.32 -0.53 11.55
C ILE A 318 8.53 0.14 12.18
N SER A 319 8.98 -0.35 13.34
CA SER A 319 10.17 0.19 14.03
C SER A 319 11.41 0.18 13.15
N LYS A 320 11.58 -0.86 12.32
CA LYS A 320 12.71 -0.96 11.41
C LYS A 320 12.57 0.01 10.24
N LEU A 321 11.38 0.09 9.64
CA LEU A 321 11.11 1.01 8.54
C LEU A 321 11.37 2.46 8.94
N CYS A 322 10.88 2.86 10.12
CA CYS A 322 11.11 4.21 10.64
C CYS A 322 12.58 4.45 10.99
N LYS A 323 13.25 3.47 11.63
CA LYS A 323 14.69 3.58 11.94
C LYS A 323 15.54 3.69 10.67
N ASP A 324 15.24 2.87 9.64
CA ASP A 324 15.97 2.90 8.36
C ASP A 324 15.76 4.24 7.60
N ALA A 325 14.70 4.98 7.95
CA ALA A 325 14.31 6.26 7.36
C ALA A 325 14.54 7.47 8.32
N ASN A 326 15.32 7.29 9.37
CA ASN A 326 15.63 8.35 10.36
C ASN A 326 14.38 9.12 10.84
N THR A 327 13.26 8.41 11.05
CA THR A 327 12.00 9.01 11.49
C THR A 327 11.47 8.31 12.74
N GLU A 328 10.71 9.04 13.53
CA GLU A 328 9.97 8.49 14.66
C GLU A 328 8.72 7.73 14.20
N VAL A 329 8.25 6.79 15.01
CA VAL A 329 6.97 6.13 14.77
C VAL A 329 5.84 7.04 15.25
N LYS A 330 5.13 7.66 14.31
CA LYS A 330 3.98 8.54 14.54
C LYS A 330 2.70 7.78 14.19
N VAL A 331 1.78 7.66 15.14
CA VAL A 331 0.53 6.89 14.99
C VAL A 331 -0.65 7.85 15.12
N HIS A 332 -1.62 7.75 14.21
CA HIS A 332 -2.81 8.59 14.27
C HIS A 332 -3.71 8.21 15.46
N GLU A 333 -4.32 9.20 16.12
CA GLU A 333 -5.19 8.99 17.28
C GLU A 333 -6.34 8.00 17.01
N SER A 334 -6.84 7.92 15.75
CA SER A 334 -7.87 6.97 15.33
C SER A 334 -7.52 5.51 15.63
N VAL A 335 -6.21 5.19 15.65
CA VAL A 335 -5.72 3.85 16.03
C VAL A 335 -6.00 3.57 17.50
N LEU A 336 -5.73 4.55 18.38
CA LEU A 336 -5.99 4.40 19.81
C LEU A 336 -7.50 4.32 20.10
N ARG A 337 -8.30 5.14 19.44
CA ARG A 337 -9.77 5.06 19.52
C ARG A 337 -10.24 3.64 19.13
N ARG A 338 -9.76 3.09 18.01
CA ARG A 338 -10.11 1.74 17.56
C ARG A 338 -9.65 0.65 18.54
N LEU A 339 -8.49 0.79 19.17
CA LEU A 339 -7.99 -0.12 20.18
C LEU A 339 -8.89 -0.12 21.43
N ARG A 340 -9.36 1.05 21.87
CA ARG A 340 -10.27 1.22 23.02
C ARG A 340 -11.62 0.54 22.76
N PHE A 341 -12.25 0.84 21.61
CA PHE A 341 -13.54 0.26 21.23
C PHE A 341 -13.49 -1.24 20.95
N ARG A 342 -12.31 -1.85 20.91
CA ARG A 342 -12.12 -3.28 20.63
C ARG A 342 -12.82 -3.73 19.34
N THR A 343 -12.98 -2.85 18.38
CA THR A 343 -13.72 -3.10 17.13
C THR A 343 -13.20 -4.33 16.44
N ALA A 344 -14.04 -5.35 16.26
CA ALA A 344 -13.70 -6.63 15.66
C ALA A 344 -12.42 -7.28 16.25
N ASN A 345 -12.19 -7.09 17.56
CA ASN A 345 -10.98 -7.55 18.27
C ASN A 345 -9.68 -7.01 17.67
N TYR A 346 -9.70 -5.79 17.15
CA TYR A 346 -8.54 -5.16 16.53
C TYR A 346 -7.34 -5.11 17.48
N ALA A 347 -6.22 -5.62 17.00
CA ALA A 347 -4.94 -5.58 17.70
C ALA A 347 -3.82 -5.58 16.65
N PRO A 348 -3.11 -4.47 16.44
CA PRO A 348 -1.99 -4.40 15.52
C PRO A 348 -0.86 -5.32 15.99
N LYS A 349 -0.24 -6.07 15.07
CA LYS A 349 0.70 -7.14 15.42
C LYS A 349 2.09 -6.62 15.78
N LEU A 350 2.54 -5.55 15.15
CA LEU A 350 3.92 -5.05 15.25
C LEU A 350 3.99 -3.55 15.58
N LEU A 351 3.01 -3.04 16.33
CA LEU A 351 3.11 -1.71 16.91
C LEU A 351 4.28 -1.68 17.91
N PRO A 352 5.19 -0.69 17.84
CA PRO A 352 6.32 -0.60 18.77
C PRO A 352 5.87 -0.27 20.21
N GLU A 353 6.80 -0.42 21.15
CA GLU A 353 6.58 -0.11 22.56
C GLU A 353 6.42 1.40 22.81
N SER A 354 7.15 2.20 22.03
CA SER A 354 7.06 3.64 22.05
C SER A 354 6.70 4.19 20.68
N PHE A 355 5.80 5.15 20.66
CA PHE A 355 5.38 5.87 19.46
C PHE A 355 4.79 7.22 19.86
N THR A 356 4.73 8.14 18.92
CA THR A 356 4.12 9.46 19.08
C THR A 356 2.69 9.43 18.53
N VAL A 357 1.75 10.08 19.19
CA VAL A 357 0.36 10.18 18.72
C VAL A 357 0.17 11.50 17.98
N ILE A 358 -0.46 11.44 16.83
CA ILE A 358 -0.78 12.59 15.96
C ILE A 358 -2.30 12.68 15.84
N ASP A 359 -2.85 13.87 16.01
CA ASP A 359 -4.28 14.16 15.77
C ASP A 359 -4.53 14.54 14.29
N ASN A 360 -5.79 14.89 13.99
CA ASN A 360 -6.16 15.31 12.64
C ASN A 360 -5.45 16.59 12.19
N GLU A 361 -5.20 17.54 13.08
CA GLU A 361 -4.54 18.80 12.76
C GLU A 361 -3.01 18.64 12.57
N GLY A 362 -2.49 17.45 12.86
CA GLY A 362 -1.07 17.15 12.81
C GLY A 362 -0.32 17.55 14.07
N ILE A 363 -1.05 17.84 15.15
CA ILE A 363 -0.46 18.18 16.45
C ILE A 363 0.08 16.92 17.12
N THR A 364 1.30 17.02 17.61
CA THR A 364 2.02 15.90 18.21
C THR A 364 1.72 15.84 19.71
N THR A 365 1.28 14.67 20.17
CA THR A 365 1.19 14.39 21.59
C THR A 365 2.19 13.30 21.96
N ALA A 366 3.12 13.62 22.85
CA ALA A 366 4.12 12.66 23.30
C ALA A 366 3.44 11.48 24.01
N SER A 367 3.76 10.28 23.58
CA SER A 367 3.30 9.06 24.18
C SER A 367 4.36 8.52 25.14
N PRO A 368 4.11 8.39 26.44
CA PRO A 368 5.02 7.66 27.29
C PRO A 368 5.11 6.20 26.83
N PRO A 369 6.30 5.61 26.83
CA PRO A 369 6.47 4.22 26.44
C PRO A 369 5.62 3.32 27.35
N VAL A 370 5.02 2.28 26.76
CA VAL A 370 4.27 1.26 27.50
C VAL A 370 5.27 0.35 28.21
N HIS A 371 5.93 0.84 29.25
CA HIS A 371 6.87 0.04 30.01
C HIS A 371 6.16 -1.11 30.72
N SER A 372 6.35 -2.31 30.19
CA SER A 372 5.86 -3.54 30.78
C SER A 372 6.82 -4.67 30.49
N GLU A 373 7.23 -5.38 31.52
CA GLU A 373 8.01 -6.62 31.38
C GLU A 373 7.33 -7.63 30.44
N HIS A 374 6.02 -7.62 30.39
CA HIS A 374 5.22 -8.47 29.52
C HIS A 374 5.27 -8.06 28.04
N TRP A 375 5.64 -6.81 27.71
CA TRP A 375 5.73 -6.35 26.31
C TRP A 375 6.71 -7.21 25.51
N ALA A 376 7.93 -7.38 26.02
CA ALA A 376 8.97 -8.17 25.37
C ALA A 376 8.53 -9.62 25.16
N LEU A 377 7.88 -10.22 26.17
CA LEU A 377 7.36 -11.59 26.11
C LEU A 377 6.29 -11.75 25.02
N PHE A 378 5.29 -10.87 24.99
CA PHE A 378 4.20 -10.96 24.00
C PHE A 378 4.70 -10.67 22.58
N ASN A 379 5.59 -9.70 22.42
CA ASN A 379 6.21 -9.37 21.15
C ASN A 379 7.07 -10.54 20.62
N LYS A 380 7.82 -11.25 21.51
CA LYS A 380 8.54 -12.48 21.15
C LYS A 380 7.57 -13.56 20.67
N GLY A 381 6.43 -13.73 21.35
CA GLY A 381 5.35 -14.65 20.93
C GLY A 381 4.81 -14.32 19.55
N ILE A 382 4.50 -13.05 19.27
CA ILE A 382 4.04 -12.59 17.95
C ILE A 382 5.10 -12.89 16.89
N LYS A 383 6.36 -12.51 17.11
CA LYS A 383 7.46 -12.72 16.16
C LYS A 383 7.65 -14.21 15.85
N ARG A 384 7.54 -15.11 16.85
CA ARG A 384 7.61 -16.56 16.65
C ARG A 384 6.50 -17.05 15.70
N TRP A 385 5.26 -16.63 15.94
CA TRP A 385 4.14 -17.05 15.10
C TRP A 385 4.16 -16.40 13.70
N ILE A 386 4.68 -15.19 13.58
CA ILE A 386 4.95 -14.56 12.27
C ILE A 386 6.00 -15.40 11.50
N ALA A 387 7.09 -15.82 12.17
CA ALA A 387 8.11 -16.67 11.55
C ALA A 387 7.52 -18.02 11.08
N PHE A 388 6.66 -18.63 11.91
CA PHE A 388 5.94 -19.85 11.52
C PHE A 388 5.02 -19.62 10.32
N ARG A 389 4.27 -18.52 10.26
CA ARG A 389 3.43 -18.17 9.10
C ARG A 389 4.25 -17.88 7.84
N LYS A 390 5.46 -17.32 7.98
CA LYS A 390 6.41 -17.18 6.85
C LYS A 390 6.84 -18.55 6.33
N TRP A 391 7.10 -19.50 7.21
CA TRP A 391 7.43 -20.88 6.83
C TRP A 391 6.24 -21.59 6.16
N LEU A 392 5.02 -21.45 6.69
CA LEU A 392 3.81 -21.98 6.06
C LEU A 392 3.60 -21.41 4.65
N TYR A 393 3.92 -20.13 4.42
CA TYR A 393 3.87 -19.58 3.07
C TYR A 393 4.83 -20.32 2.11
N GLY A 394 6.01 -20.72 2.59
CA GLY A 394 6.92 -21.56 1.84
C GLY A 394 6.29 -22.90 1.45
N ILE A 395 5.67 -23.59 2.41
CA ILE A 395 4.95 -24.84 2.16
C ILE A 395 3.83 -24.67 1.13
N LEU A 396 3.07 -23.58 1.20
CA LEU A 396 2.04 -23.29 0.20
C LEU A 396 2.60 -23.29 -1.22
N LEU A 397 3.74 -22.62 -1.43
CA LEU A 397 4.39 -22.56 -2.74
C LEU A 397 4.88 -23.94 -3.20
N GLU A 398 5.47 -24.72 -2.28
CA GLU A 398 5.93 -26.09 -2.56
C GLU A 398 4.76 -27.02 -2.92
N LEU A 399 3.66 -26.96 -2.18
CA LEU A 399 2.44 -27.73 -2.48
C LEU A 399 1.88 -27.35 -3.85
N THR A 400 1.80 -26.04 -4.15
CA THR A 400 1.30 -25.57 -5.44
C THR A 400 2.19 -26.04 -6.58
N LEU A 401 3.51 -25.94 -6.42
CA LEU A 401 4.48 -26.42 -7.41
C LEU A 401 4.36 -27.94 -7.60
N GLY A 402 4.21 -28.70 -6.51
CA GLY A 402 3.99 -30.14 -6.56
C GLY A 402 2.74 -30.50 -7.35
N VAL A 403 1.63 -29.81 -7.10
CA VAL A 403 0.39 -29.98 -7.87
C VAL A 403 0.61 -29.70 -9.36
N LEU A 404 1.30 -28.61 -9.71
CA LEU A 404 1.60 -28.24 -11.09
C LEU A 404 2.49 -29.30 -11.78
N ILE A 405 3.53 -29.80 -11.12
CA ILE A 405 4.45 -30.82 -11.65
C ILE A 405 3.69 -32.12 -11.90
N ILE A 406 2.90 -32.59 -10.94
CA ILE A 406 2.12 -33.83 -11.10
C ILE A 406 1.06 -33.67 -12.19
N SER A 407 0.35 -32.55 -12.22
CA SER A 407 -0.62 -32.27 -13.28
C SER A 407 0.03 -32.26 -14.68
N THR A 408 1.22 -31.65 -14.80
CA THR A 408 1.98 -31.63 -16.06
C THR A 408 2.46 -33.04 -16.45
N TYR A 409 2.91 -33.84 -15.48
CA TYR A 409 3.29 -35.22 -15.70
C TYR A 409 2.10 -36.05 -16.18
N LEU A 410 0.95 -35.98 -15.50
CA LEU A 410 -0.28 -36.66 -15.90
C LEU A 410 -0.72 -36.25 -17.32
N TRP A 411 -0.60 -34.95 -17.63
CA TRP A 411 -0.89 -34.44 -18.97
C TRP A 411 0.07 -35.00 -20.04
N SER A 412 1.37 -35.04 -19.76
CA SER A 412 2.38 -35.55 -20.71
C SER A 412 2.28 -37.06 -20.96
N THR A 413 1.74 -37.81 -20.00
CA THR A 413 1.55 -39.26 -20.09
C THR A 413 0.18 -39.67 -20.63
N ALA A 414 -0.75 -38.70 -20.80
CA ALA A 414 -2.04 -38.95 -21.39
C ALA A 414 -1.90 -39.39 -22.86
N LYS A 415 -2.28 -40.67 -23.15
CA LYS A 415 -2.25 -41.24 -24.51
C LYS A 415 -3.62 -41.03 -25.17
N GLY A 416 -3.61 -40.49 -26.38
CA GLY A 416 -4.78 -40.34 -27.24
C GLY A 416 -5.38 -38.93 -27.30
N PRO A 417 -6.26 -38.66 -28.28
CA PRO A 417 -6.96 -37.39 -28.34
C PRO A 417 -7.86 -37.23 -27.10
N LEU A 418 -7.68 -36.12 -26.38
CA LEU A 418 -8.52 -35.78 -25.24
C LEU A 418 -9.87 -35.23 -25.76
N ASP A 419 -10.91 -36.06 -25.74
CA ASP A 419 -12.26 -35.57 -26.00
C ASP A 419 -12.82 -34.96 -24.71
N VAL A 420 -12.45 -33.72 -24.46
CA VAL A 420 -12.76 -32.95 -23.23
C VAL A 420 -14.29 -32.79 -23.04
N LYS A 421 -15.09 -32.97 -24.10
CA LYS A 421 -16.53 -32.74 -24.09
C LYS A 421 -17.37 -34.01 -23.97
N ALA A 422 -16.79 -35.19 -24.14
CA ALA A 422 -17.55 -36.44 -24.13
C ALA A 422 -17.74 -37.03 -22.73
N ASP A 423 -16.77 -36.81 -21.81
CA ASP A 423 -16.82 -37.32 -20.43
C ASP A 423 -16.66 -36.16 -19.46
N THR A 424 -17.77 -35.58 -18.98
CA THR A 424 -17.77 -34.54 -17.96
C THR A 424 -18.49 -35.02 -16.69
N ASN A 425 -18.21 -34.36 -15.58
CA ASN A 425 -18.98 -34.49 -14.35
C ASN A 425 -19.35 -33.10 -13.82
N ASP A 426 -20.33 -33.01 -12.92
CA ASP A 426 -20.88 -31.75 -12.41
C ASP A 426 -19.80 -30.80 -11.90
N VAL A 427 -18.73 -31.34 -11.31
CA VAL A 427 -17.60 -30.54 -10.79
C VAL A 427 -16.76 -29.99 -11.93
N ALA A 428 -16.48 -30.77 -12.96
CA ALA A 428 -15.74 -30.33 -14.14
C ALA A 428 -16.52 -29.27 -14.90
N ASP A 429 -17.82 -29.40 -15.05
CA ASP A 429 -18.69 -28.44 -15.75
C ASP A 429 -18.68 -27.08 -15.06
N VAL A 430 -18.75 -27.03 -13.71
CA VAL A 430 -18.61 -25.80 -12.94
C VAL A 430 -17.23 -25.19 -13.14
N LEU A 431 -16.17 -26.00 -13.14
CA LEU A 431 -14.79 -25.51 -13.33
C LEU A 431 -14.59 -24.99 -14.75
N TYR A 432 -15.13 -25.62 -15.77
CA TYR A 432 -15.09 -25.14 -17.16
C TYR A 432 -15.79 -23.79 -17.33
N TYR A 433 -16.89 -23.59 -16.63
CA TYR A 433 -17.61 -22.32 -16.67
C TYR A 433 -16.84 -21.14 -16.05
N ILE A 434 -16.05 -21.39 -15.00
CA ILE A 434 -15.36 -20.33 -14.24
C ILE A 434 -13.89 -20.13 -14.62
N THR A 435 -13.31 -21.05 -15.43
CA THR A 435 -11.89 -20.98 -15.81
C THR A 435 -11.72 -20.71 -17.31
N PRO A 436 -10.60 -20.09 -17.73
CA PRO A 436 -10.27 -19.91 -19.14
C PRO A 436 -10.10 -21.24 -19.87
N GLU A 437 -10.45 -21.29 -21.15
CA GLU A 437 -10.39 -22.48 -22.03
C GLU A 437 -9.05 -23.23 -22.01
N PHE A 438 -7.94 -22.53 -21.87
CA PHE A 438 -6.62 -23.18 -21.83
C PHE A 438 -6.40 -24.08 -20.59
N PHE A 439 -7.28 -24.01 -19.57
CA PHE A 439 -7.28 -24.93 -18.43
C PHE A 439 -8.17 -26.16 -18.62
N GLU A 440 -9.01 -26.23 -19.65
CA GLU A 440 -9.97 -27.32 -19.86
C GLU A 440 -9.29 -28.70 -19.85
N GLN A 441 -8.18 -28.85 -20.57
CA GLN A 441 -7.43 -30.11 -20.61
C GLN A 441 -6.87 -30.49 -19.23
N LEU A 442 -6.42 -29.51 -18.45
CA LEU A 442 -5.91 -29.74 -17.10
C LEU A 442 -7.03 -30.18 -16.17
N ILE A 443 -8.20 -29.55 -16.26
CA ILE A 443 -9.40 -29.90 -15.49
C ILE A 443 -9.84 -31.32 -15.84
N TYR A 444 -9.93 -31.63 -17.12
CA TYR A 444 -10.29 -32.98 -17.57
C TYR A 444 -9.38 -34.06 -16.96
N ILE A 445 -8.08 -33.90 -17.06
CA ILE A 445 -7.10 -34.87 -16.58
C ILE A 445 -7.17 -35.03 -15.06
N THR A 446 -7.31 -33.93 -14.32
CA THR A 446 -7.21 -33.93 -12.86
C THR A 446 -8.54 -34.17 -12.15
N VAL A 447 -9.68 -33.86 -12.76
CA VAL A 447 -11.02 -33.94 -12.14
C VAL A 447 -11.84 -35.06 -12.69
N VAL A 448 -11.77 -35.32 -13.99
CA VAL A 448 -12.58 -36.35 -14.66
C VAL A 448 -11.85 -37.69 -14.70
N ARG A 449 -10.60 -37.68 -15.20
CA ARG A 449 -9.82 -38.89 -15.43
C ARG A 449 -9.22 -39.49 -14.14
N ASP A 450 -8.61 -38.66 -13.32
CA ASP A 450 -7.90 -39.08 -12.09
C ASP A 450 -8.45 -38.38 -10.83
N PRO A 451 -9.74 -38.57 -10.45
CA PRO A 451 -10.40 -37.84 -9.37
C PRO A 451 -9.77 -38.12 -7.98
N VAL A 452 -9.10 -39.24 -7.80
CA VAL A 452 -8.41 -39.56 -6.54
C VAL A 452 -7.28 -38.57 -6.25
N TRP A 453 -6.59 -38.09 -7.30
CA TRP A 453 -5.56 -37.08 -7.17
C TRP A 453 -6.09 -35.75 -6.64
N ILE A 454 -7.22 -35.27 -7.19
CA ILE A 454 -7.82 -34.01 -6.74
C ILE A 454 -8.36 -34.12 -5.31
N LEU A 455 -8.87 -35.30 -4.92
CA LEU A 455 -9.31 -35.55 -3.55
C LEU A 455 -8.11 -35.46 -2.58
N GLY A 456 -7.01 -36.10 -2.90
CA GLY A 456 -5.77 -36.05 -2.11
C GLY A 456 -5.23 -34.61 -1.98
N ALA A 457 -5.16 -33.89 -3.09
CA ALA A 457 -4.76 -32.47 -3.10
C ALA A 457 -5.68 -31.61 -2.21
N THR A 458 -7.01 -31.81 -2.32
CA THR A 458 -8.01 -31.09 -1.53
C THR A 458 -7.82 -31.33 -0.02
N ILE A 459 -7.59 -32.57 0.39
CA ILE A 459 -7.34 -32.91 1.80
C ILE A 459 -6.07 -32.19 2.29
N VAL A 460 -4.95 -32.26 1.54
CA VAL A 460 -3.69 -31.60 1.90
C VAL A 460 -3.85 -30.09 2.03
N PHE A 461 -4.54 -29.45 1.05
CA PHE A 461 -4.81 -28.00 1.12
C PHE A 461 -5.74 -27.64 2.29
N SER A 462 -6.75 -28.48 2.58
CA SER A 462 -7.65 -28.27 3.72
C SER A 462 -6.90 -28.32 5.06
N LEU A 463 -6.03 -29.31 5.24
CA LEU A 463 -5.14 -29.40 6.41
C LEU A 463 -4.20 -28.19 6.50
N PHE A 464 -3.63 -27.77 5.38
CA PHE A 464 -2.80 -26.57 5.33
C PHE A 464 -3.58 -25.33 5.77
N ILE A 465 -4.81 -25.14 5.28
CA ILE A 465 -5.68 -24.02 5.69
C ILE A 465 -5.97 -24.08 7.19
N ALA A 466 -6.27 -25.26 7.74
CA ALA A 466 -6.53 -25.43 9.16
C ALA A 466 -5.31 -25.01 10.01
N VAL A 467 -4.10 -25.48 9.66
CA VAL A 467 -2.86 -25.08 10.35
C VAL A 467 -2.61 -23.56 10.23
N ARG A 468 -2.84 -22.98 9.04
CA ARG A 468 -2.76 -21.52 8.83
C ARG A 468 -3.72 -20.76 9.74
N MET A 469 -4.95 -21.24 9.90
CA MET A 469 -5.95 -20.63 10.79
C MET A 469 -5.54 -20.69 12.25
N ILE A 470 -4.97 -21.82 12.69
CA ILE A 470 -4.43 -21.97 14.06
C ILE A 470 -3.30 -20.95 14.29
N ALA A 471 -2.35 -20.86 13.37
CA ALA A 471 -1.24 -19.90 13.45
C ALA A 471 -1.74 -18.44 13.49
N LEU A 472 -2.75 -18.10 12.71
CA LEU A 472 -3.39 -16.79 12.73
C LEU A 472 -4.03 -16.52 14.09
N ARG A 473 -4.83 -17.45 14.62
CA ARG A 473 -5.47 -17.31 15.95
C ARG A 473 -4.44 -17.12 17.07
N LYS A 474 -3.34 -17.86 17.05
CA LYS A 474 -2.25 -17.70 18.02
C LYS A 474 -1.58 -16.32 17.91
N THR A 475 -1.28 -15.85 16.68
CA THR A 475 -0.74 -14.50 16.47
C THR A 475 -1.67 -13.44 17.03
N THR A 476 -2.97 -13.54 16.74
CA THR A 476 -4.00 -12.60 17.21
C THR A 476 -4.11 -12.58 18.73
N ARG A 477 -4.08 -13.75 19.39
CA ARG A 477 -4.12 -13.84 20.87
C ARG A 477 -2.95 -13.08 21.53
N TYR A 478 -1.74 -13.19 21.00
CA TYR A 478 -0.60 -12.42 21.53
C TYR A 478 -0.76 -10.92 21.25
N ALA A 479 -1.25 -10.54 20.07
CA ALA A 479 -1.53 -9.15 19.74
C ALA A 479 -2.62 -8.54 20.66
N GLU A 480 -3.67 -9.31 21.00
CA GLU A 480 -4.68 -8.88 21.97
C GLU A 480 -4.11 -8.65 23.38
N ARG A 481 -3.12 -9.46 23.79
CA ARG A 481 -2.41 -9.22 25.05
C ARG A 481 -1.63 -7.91 25.02
N LEU A 482 -0.91 -7.61 23.92
CA LEU A 482 -0.26 -6.32 23.74
C LEU A 482 -1.26 -5.16 23.74
N ARG A 483 -2.42 -5.30 23.06
CA ARG A 483 -3.48 -4.31 23.08
C ARG A 483 -3.91 -3.98 24.51
N LYS A 484 -4.11 -4.98 25.36
CA LYS A 484 -4.48 -4.77 26.77
C LYS A 484 -3.44 -3.96 27.54
N LEU A 485 -2.15 -4.11 27.24
CA LEU A 485 -1.09 -3.30 27.84
C LEU A 485 -1.19 -1.83 27.38
N ILE A 486 -1.39 -1.61 26.08
CA ILE A 486 -1.53 -0.26 25.50
C ILE A 486 -2.73 0.47 26.14
N ILE A 487 -3.88 -0.19 26.24
CA ILE A 487 -5.11 0.43 26.79
C ILE A 487 -4.99 0.76 28.28
N ARG A 488 -4.20 -0.01 29.03
CA ARG A 488 -3.95 0.25 30.47
C ARG A 488 -2.87 1.30 30.71
N SER A 489 -2.18 1.75 29.68
CA SER A 489 -1.21 2.83 29.80
C SER A 489 -1.90 4.19 29.93
N PRO A 490 -1.24 5.23 30.49
CA PRO A 490 -1.79 6.58 30.56
C PRO A 490 -2.23 7.17 29.21
N LEU A 491 -1.69 6.67 28.12
CA LEU A 491 -2.10 7.00 26.74
C LEU A 491 -3.57 6.77 26.45
N ALA A 492 -4.19 5.87 27.19
CA ALA A 492 -5.56 5.47 26.97
C ALA A 492 -6.53 6.15 27.96
N HIS A 493 -6.09 7.13 28.76
CA HIS A 493 -6.95 7.80 29.72
C HIS A 493 -8.04 8.66 29.03
N PRO A 494 -9.29 8.69 29.57
CA PRO A 494 -10.39 9.46 28.99
C PRO A 494 -10.16 10.97 28.97
N ASP A 495 -9.23 11.49 29.76
CA ASP A 495 -8.88 12.91 29.82
C ASP A 495 -7.92 13.38 28.70
N TYR A 496 -7.54 12.49 27.81
CA TYR A 496 -6.88 12.89 26.56
C TYR A 496 -7.94 13.56 25.68
N PRO A 497 -7.84 14.87 25.40
CA PRO A 497 -8.86 15.59 24.65
C PRO A 497 -8.93 14.99 23.24
N VAL A 498 -9.98 14.25 23.00
CA VAL A 498 -10.33 13.75 21.67
C VAL A 498 -11.18 14.84 21.06
N SER A 499 -10.61 15.67 20.21
CA SER A 499 -11.34 16.66 19.45
C SER A 499 -12.45 15.96 18.65
N GLY A 500 -13.69 16.43 18.77
CA GLY A 500 -14.85 15.97 18.02
C GLY A 500 -15.52 14.70 18.57
N SER A 501 -16.36 14.86 19.59
CA SER A 501 -17.38 13.90 19.97
C SER A 501 -18.69 14.27 19.25
N PRO A 502 -19.27 13.42 18.38
CA PRO A 502 -20.71 13.53 18.15
C PRO A 502 -21.41 13.00 19.40
N ASP A 503 -22.21 13.85 20.03
CA ASP A 503 -23.12 13.49 21.10
C ASP A 503 -23.96 12.28 20.72
N GLY A 504 -23.89 11.21 21.50
CA GLY A 504 -24.85 10.12 21.38
C GLY A 504 -24.38 8.69 21.69
N ALA A 505 -23.13 8.45 22.05
CA ALA A 505 -22.74 7.14 22.57
C ALA A 505 -22.75 7.18 24.09
N THR A 506 -23.81 6.61 24.71
CA THR A 506 -23.94 6.34 26.12
C THR A 506 -22.63 5.81 26.70
N ALA A 507 -22.06 6.54 27.65
CA ALA A 507 -20.92 6.09 28.44
C ALA A 507 -21.27 4.74 29.08
N LEU A 508 -20.73 3.66 28.56
CA LEU A 508 -20.75 2.38 29.27
C LEU A 508 -19.86 2.53 30.51
N ASN A 509 -20.50 2.49 31.66
CA ASN A 509 -19.87 2.49 32.96
C ASN A 509 -18.79 1.42 33.03
N LEU A 510 -17.53 1.83 33.00
CA LEU A 510 -16.35 0.96 33.10
C LEU A 510 -16.02 0.56 34.54
N ASP A 511 -16.84 1.00 35.53
CA ASP A 511 -16.66 0.69 36.96
C ASP A 511 -17.09 -0.73 37.38
N GLN A 512 -17.60 -1.54 36.44
CA GLN A 512 -17.84 -2.97 36.66
C GLN A 512 -16.82 -3.85 35.95
N ALA A 513 -15.57 -3.43 35.84
CA ALA A 513 -14.48 -4.33 35.42
C ALA A 513 -14.06 -5.17 36.63
N GLU A 514 -14.43 -6.44 36.59
CA GLU A 514 -13.96 -7.52 37.46
C GLU A 514 -12.51 -7.33 37.90
N SER A 515 -12.23 -7.61 39.15
CA SER A 515 -10.89 -7.77 39.74
C SER A 515 -9.98 -8.54 38.79
N PRO A 516 -8.71 -8.16 38.67
CA PRO A 516 -7.80 -8.77 37.72
C PRO A 516 -7.74 -10.29 37.96
N PRO A 517 -7.97 -11.12 36.96
CA PRO A 517 -7.67 -12.54 37.10
C PRO A 517 -6.18 -12.67 37.46
N THR A 518 -5.90 -13.38 38.53
CA THR A 518 -4.57 -13.85 38.89
C THR A 518 -3.96 -14.44 37.63
N ILE A 519 -2.89 -13.83 37.16
CA ILE A 519 -2.14 -14.34 35.99
C ILE A 519 -1.35 -15.53 36.50
N ASP A 520 -1.91 -16.73 36.37
CA ASP A 520 -1.14 -17.95 36.52
C ASP A 520 0.05 -17.89 35.57
N ALA A 521 1.22 -18.08 36.12
CA ALA A 521 2.45 -18.21 35.34
C ALA A 521 2.25 -19.30 34.28
N PRO A 522 2.70 -19.11 33.05
CA PRO A 522 2.58 -20.14 32.04
C PRO A 522 3.36 -21.37 32.50
N GLN A 523 2.66 -22.47 32.77
CA GLN A 523 3.29 -23.77 32.83
C GLN A 523 4.03 -23.96 31.52
N GLU A 524 5.30 -24.27 31.61
CA GLU A 524 6.14 -24.70 30.48
C GLU A 524 5.50 -25.96 29.91
N GLU A 525 4.73 -25.80 28.82
CA GLU A 525 4.44 -26.93 27.93
C GLU A 525 5.75 -27.35 27.28
N LYS A 526 6.38 -28.37 27.84
CA LYS A 526 7.40 -29.16 27.15
C LYS A 526 6.76 -29.76 25.91
N LEU A 527 7.15 -29.22 24.75
CA LEU A 527 7.22 -29.94 23.46
C LEU A 527 8.20 -29.20 22.55
#